data_8dc85826b3a8a49654876641fe82a974
#
_entry.id   8dc85826b3a8a49654876641fe82a974
#
_cell.length_a   1.000
_cell.length_b   1.000
_cell.length_c   1.000
_cell.angle_alpha   90.00
_cell.angle_beta   90.00
_cell.angle_gamma   90.00
#
_symmetry.space_group_name_H-M   'P 1'
#
loop_
_entity.id
_entity.type
_entity.pdbx_description
1 polymer ?
#
loop_
_entity_poly.entity_id
_entity_poly.type
_entity_poly.pdbx_seq_one_letter_code
_entity_poly.pdbx_strand_id
1 'polypeptide(L)'
;VMIGDVERTRIKNIKALFFVGANDTLLPGNTGVGGLLSECDREQFQKKEISLSPGAKEKIYIQKFYLYLNLTKPTKFLFLSWAKVSGEGKSLRPSYLIQELMRLFPDLKPVDEEGAETVFLKKEEARIRRAEKSRQKKLHGVE
;
A
#
# COMPACT_ATOMS: atom_id res chain seq x y z
N VAL A 1 7.17 -15.40 -6.59
CA VAL A 1 6.59 -14.29 -5.81
C VAL A 1 7.74 -13.54 -5.15
N MET A 2 7.74 -12.20 -5.27
CA MET A 2 8.70 -11.32 -4.61
C MET A 2 7.95 -10.52 -3.54
N ILE A 3 8.51 -10.41 -2.35
CA ILE A 3 7.96 -9.62 -1.25
C ILE A 3 9.02 -8.60 -0.85
N GLY A 4 8.62 -7.36 -0.64
CA GLY A 4 9.53 -6.30 -0.26
C GLY A 4 8.83 -5.04 0.19
N ASP A 5 9.60 -4.04 0.57
CA ASP A 5 9.08 -2.72 0.93
C ASP A 5 9.19 -1.71 -0.22
N VAL A 6 8.48 -0.59 -0.09
CA VAL A 6 8.34 0.43 -1.12
C VAL A 6 9.67 1.11 -1.46
N GLU A 7 10.55 1.32 -0.47
CA GLU A 7 11.75 2.13 -0.64
C GLU A 7 12.95 1.30 -1.13
N ARG A 8 13.05 0.05 -0.67
CA ARG A 8 14.23 -0.80 -0.89
C ARG A 8 14.10 -1.75 -2.06
N THR A 9 12.86 -2.13 -2.41
CA THR A 9 12.62 -3.15 -3.43
C THR A 9 12.63 -2.55 -4.83
N ARG A 10 13.47 -3.10 -5.71
CA ARG A 10 13.53 -2.73 -7.12
C ARG A 10 12.78 -3.76 -7.96
N ILE A 11 11.53 -3.48 -8.23
CA ILE A 11 10.64 -4.36 -9.01
C ILE A 11 10.88 -4.14 -10.50
N LYS A 12 11.02 -5.23 -11.26
CA LYS A 12 11.14 -5.21 -12.72
C LYS A 12 10.27 -6.30 -13.35
N ASN A 13 9.67 -6.00 -14.49
CA ASN A 13 8.93 -6.97 -15.32
C ASN A 13 7.86 -7.78 -14.58
N ILE A 14 7.07 -7.12 -13.73
CA ILE A 14 5.99 -7.78 -13.01
C ILE A 14 4.66 -7.63 -13.74
N LYS A 15 3.85 -8.68 -13.70
CA LYS A 15 2.49 -8.67 -14.26
C LYS A 15 1.48 -8.11 -13.26
N ALA A 16 1.64 -8.43 -12.00
CA ALA A 16 0.72 -8.02 -10.94
C ALA A 16 1.48 -7.52 -9.72
N LEU A 17 0.96 -6.46 -9.10
CA LEU A 17 1.44 -5.93 -7.83
C LEU A 17 0.29 -5.95 -6.82
N PHE A 18 0.55 -6.54 -5.66
CA PHE A 18 -0.31 -6.47 -4.49
C PHE A 18 0.33 -5.50 -3.49
N PHE A 19 -0.24 -4.31 -3.40
CA PHE A 19 0.22 -3.27 -2.49
C PHE A 19 -0.67 -3.31 -1.24
N VAL A 20 -0.12 -3.77 -0.13
CA VAL A 20 -0.87 -3.97 1.13
C VAL A 20 -0.54 -2.90 2.16
N GLY A 21 -1.49 -2.55 2.99
CA GLY A 21 -1.31 -1.58 4.07
C GLY A 21 -1.31 -0.12 3.60
N ALA A 22 -2.14 0.22 2.59
CA ALA A 22 -2.29 1.59 2.11
C ALA A 22 -3.10 2.48 3.09
N ASN A 23 -2.65 2.54 4.34
CA ASN A 23 -3.25 3.35 5.40
C ASN A 23 -2.55 4.71 5.55
N ASP A 24 -3.26 5.71 6.08
CA ASP A 24 -2.76 7.07 6.32
C ASP A 24 -1.61 7.15 7.34
N THR A 25 -1.54 6.20 8.25
CA THR A 25 -0.46 6.07 9.23
C THR A 25 0.86 5.57 8.63
N LEU A 26 0.81 4.93 7.46
CA LEU A 26 1.96 4.34 6.77
C LEU A 26 2.35 5.09 5.50
N LEU A 27 1.41 5.82 4.88
CA LEU A 27 1.62 6.51 3.62
C LEU A 27 0.97 7.91 3.59
N PRO A 28 1.76 9.00 3.61
CA PRO A 28 3.20 9.01 3.79
C PRO A 28 3.59 8.53 5.18
N GLY A 29 4.69 7.79 5.28
CA GLY A 29 5.22 7.36 6.57
C GLY A 29 5.59 8.57 7.42
N ASN A 30 5.68 8.35 8.72
CA ASN A 30 6.05 9.40 9.66
C ASN A 30 7.45 9.93 9.32
N THR A 31 7.50 11.18 8.85
CA THR A 31 8.76 11.83 8.46
C THR A 31 9.54 12.39 9.64
N GLY A 32 9.07 12.12 10.88
CA GLY A 32 9.74 12.58 12.09
C GLY A 32 9.77 14.11 12.16
N VAL A 33 8.64 14.72 12.45
CA VAL A 33 8.59 16.14 12.82
C VAL A 33 9.18 16.26 14.22
N GLY A 34 10.43 16.72 14.33
CA GLY A 34 11.07 16.91 15.63
C GLY A 34 12.58 16.64 15.60
N GLY A 35 13.31 17.25 14.68
CA GLY A 35 14.76 17.35 14.75
C GLY A 35 15.18 18.59 15.53
N LEU A 36 16.44 18.64 15.98
CA LEU A 36 17.06 19.81 16.60
C LEU A 36 17.09 21.05 15.68
N LEU A 37 16.94 20.85 14.37
CA LEU A 37 16.97 21.89 13.35
C LEU A 37 15.57 22.06 12.74
N SER A 38 15.08 23.30 12.75
CA SER A 38 13.87 23.69 12.03
C SER A 38 14.10 23.70 10.51
N GLU A 39 13.02 23.74 9.73
CA GLU A 39 13.13 23.91 8.26
C GLU A 39 13.83 25.24 7.90
N CYS A 40 13.61 26.28 8.69
CA CYS A 40 14.26 27.58 8.49
C CYS A 40 15.79 27.52 8.71
N ASP A 41 16.21 26.77 9.74
CA ASP A 41 17.64 26.52 9.98
C ASP A 41 18.27 25.74 8.84
N ARG A 42 17.55 24.74 8.31
CA ARG A 42 17.98 23.93 7.17
C ARG A 42 18.20 24.78 5.92
N GLU A 43 17.29 25.71 5.62
CA GLU A 43 17.42 26.65 4.50
C GLU A 43 18.65 27.56 4.66
N GLN A 44 18.96 28.00 5.89
CA GLN A 44 20.15 28.79 6.14
C GLN A 44 21.44 27.99 5.95
N PHE A 45 21.48 26.74 6.39
CA PHE A 45 22.62 25.85 6.15
C PHE A 45 22.81 25.57 4.67
N GLN A 46 21.72 25.36 3.94
CA GLN A 46 21.77 25.14 2.50
C GLN A 46 22.33 26.34 1.73
N LYS A 47 21.97 27.58 2.15
CA LYS A 47 22.56 28.80 1.58
C LYS A 47 24.08 28.91 1.82
N LYS A 48 24.57 28.24 2.85
CA LYS A 48 26.01 28.16 3.19
C LYS A 48 26.69 26.92 2.58
N GLU A 49 26.03 26.26 1.62
CA GLU A 49 26.51 25.04 0.97
C GLU A 49 26.76 23.84 1.91
N ILE A 50 26.18 23.89 3.11
CA ILE A 50 26.25 22.78 4.06
C ILE A 50 25.14 21.79 3.73
N SER A 51 25.51 20.61 3.22
CA SER A 51 24.58 19.53 2.92
C SER A 51 24.11 18.85 4.21
N LEU A 52 22.80 18.88 4.46
CA LEU A 52 22.14 18.18 5.54
C LEU A 52 21.36 16.96 5.00
N SER A 53 21.06 16.02 5.89
CA SER A 53 20.14 14.92 5.53
C SER A 53 18.77 15.46 5.12
N PRO A 54 18.01 14.77 4.26
CA PRO A 54 16.71 15.23 3.78
C PRO A 54 15.76 15.67 4.90
N GLY A 55 15.14 16.84 4.75
CA GLY A 55 14.12 17.38 5.64
C GLY A 55 12.78 16.64 5.50
N ALA A 56 11.78 17.03 6.31
CA ALA A 56 10.46 16.39 6.28
C ALA A 56 9.79 16.49 4.90
N LYS A 57 9.84 17.66 4.27
CA LYS A 57 9.32 17.89 2.92
C LYS A 57 9.99 17.00 1.88
N GLU A 58 11.32 16.96 1.87
CA GLU A 58 12.09 16.15 0.92
C GLU A 58 11.81 14.66 1.10
N LYS A 59 11.70 14.18 2.34
CA LYS A 59 11.32 12.79 2.64
C LYS A 59 9.95 12.43 2.07
N ILE A 60 8.96 13.33 2.17
CA ILE A 60 7.63 13.12 1.58
C ILE A 60 7.73 13.01 0.04
N TYR A 61 8.52 13.87 -0.61
CA TYR A 61 8.73 13.80 -2.07
C TYR A 61 9.42 12.50 -2.47
N ILE A 62 10.43 12.09 -1.72
CA ILE A 62 11.13 10.82 -1.95
C ILE A 62 10.16 9.63 -1.82
N GLN A 63 9.31 9.62 -0.79
CA GLN A 63 8.31 8.57 -0.62
C GLN A 63 7.29 8.56 -1.78
N LYS A 64 6.77 9.73 -2.19
CA LYS A 64 5.88 9.84 -3.34
C LYS A 64 6.53 9.33 -4.62
N PHE A 65 7.81 9.61 -4.82
CA PHE A 65 8.58 9.12 -5.95
C PHE A 65 8.71 7.59 -5.94
N TYR A 66 9.02 6.99 -4.79
CA TYR A 66 9.06 5.53 -4.67
C TYR A 66 7.70 4.88 -4.88
N LEU A 67 6.62 5.48 -4.36
CA LEU A 67 5.26 5.03 -4.65
C LEU A 67 4.97 5.04 -6.14
N TYR A 68 5.25 6.14 -6.82
CA TYR A 68 5.09 6.24 -8.26
C TYR A 68 5.88 5.15 -8.99
N LEU A 69 7.15 4.97 -8.66
CA LEU A 69 8.00 3.94 -9.26
C LEU A 69 7.43 2.53 -9.10
N ASN A 70 6.87 2.21 -7.95
CA ASN A 70 6.32 0.88 -7.68
C ASN A 70 4.95 0.69 -8.35
N LEU A 71 4.05 1.66 -8.24
CA LEU A 71 2.69 1.56 -8.76
C LEU A 71 2.62 1.55 -10.29
N THR A 72 3.61 2.11 -10.97
CA THR A 72 3.69 2.13 -12.43
C THR A 72 4.41 0.91 -13.04
N LYS A 73 4.92 -0.01 -12.24
CA LYS A 73 5.64 -1.21 -12.73
C LYS A 73 4.77 -2.37 -13.17
N PRO A 74 3.61 -2.67 -12.57
CA PRO A 74 2.79 -3.78 -13.01
C PRO A 74 2.23 -3.54 -14.41
N THR A 75 2.26 -4.58 -15.25
CA THR A 75 1.82 -4.47 -16.65
C THR A 75 0.37 -4.90 -16.86
N LYS A 76 -0.24 -5.62 -15.89
CA LYS A 76 -1.60 -6.15 -16.02
C LYS A 76 -2.52 -5.79 -14.86
N PHE A 77 -2.06 -5.97 -13.61
CA PHE A 77 -2.92 -5.86 -12.45
C PHE A 77 -2.24 -5.12 -11.31
N LEU A 78 -2.96 -4.17 -10.74
CA LEU A 78 -2.59 -3.46 -9.52
C LEU A 78 -3.70 -3.66 -8.49
N PHE A 79 -3.36 -4.26 -7.35
CA PHE A 79 -4.26 -4.44 -6.22
C PHE A 79 -3.75 -3.62 -5.05
N LEU A 80 -4.62 -2.79 -4.48
CA LEU A 80 -4.32 -2.03 -3.27
C LEU A 80 -5.28 -2.46 -2.17
N SER A 81 -4.74 -2.63 -0.96
CA SER A 81 -5.57 -2.91 0.19
C SER A 81 -5.16 -2.08 1.39
N TRP A 82 -6.12 -1.78 2.24
CA TRP A 82 -5.92 -1.11 3.51
C TRP A 82 -6.78 -1.76 4.58
N ALA A 83 -6.37 -1.62 5.84
CA ALA A 83 -7.13 -2.10 6.97
C ALA A 83 -8.08 -1.01 7.48
N LYS A 84 -9.28 -1.36 7.91
CA LYS A 84 -10.22 -0.46 8.60
C LYS A 84 -9.94 -0.37 10.09
N VAL A 85 -9.34 -1.42 10.65
CA VAL A 85 -9.07 -1.54 12.09
C VAL A 85 -7.66 -2.09 12.28
N SER A 86 -6.94 -1.56 13.26
CA SER A 86 -5.64 -2.10 13.68
C SER A 86 -5.81 -3.37 14.52
N GLY A 87 -4.72 -4.11 14.73
CA GLY A 87 -4.70 -5.25 15.64
C GLY A 87 -5.09 -4.92 17.10
N GLU A 88 -5.03 -3.65 17.49
CA GLU A 88 -5.45 -3.13 18.79
C GLU A 88 -6.91 -2.63 18.81
N GLY A 89 -7.66 -2.81 17.74
CA GLY A 89 -9.05 -2.36 17.62
C GLY A 89 -9.23 -0.87 17.30
N LYS A 90 -8.16 -0.13 17.00
CA LYS A 90 -8.25 1.29 16.61
C LYS A 90 -8.70 1.41 15.15
N SER A 91 -9.62 2.34 14.88
CA SER A 91 -10.02 2.66 13.51
C SER A 91 -8.86 3.22 12.70
N LEU A 92 -8.67 2.70 11.50
CA LEU A 92 -7.67 3.14 10.53
C LEU A 92 -8.36 3.75 9.31
N ARG A 93 -7.68 4.69 8.67
CA ARG A 93 -8.15 5.37 7.45
C ARG A 93 -7.29 4.98 6.26
N PRO A 94 -7.89 4.95 5.05
CA PRO A 94 -7.10 4.79 3.83
C PRO A 94 -6.18 5.99 3.63
N SER A 95 -5.04 5.76 3.03
CA SER A 95 -4.09 6.83 2.71
C SER A 95 -4.65 7.75 1.61
N TYR A 96 -4.08 8.95 1.49
CA TYR A 96 -4.41 9.90 0.42
C TYR A 96 -4.27 9.28 -0.98
N LEU A 97 -3.38 8.30 -1.13
CA LEU A 97 -3.15 7.58 -2.38
C LEU A 97 -4.44 6.94 -2.93
N ILE A 98 -5.23 6.35 -2.04
CA ILE A 98 -6.52 5.73 -2.42
C ILE A 98 -7.49 6.79 -2.95
N GLN A 99 -7.57 7.94 -2.28
CA GLN A 99 -8.42 9.05 -2.72
C GLN A 99 -7.99 9.60 -4.07
N GLU A 100 -6.69 9.78 -4.30
CA GLU A 100 -6.16 10.24 -5.58
C GLU A 100 -6.42 9.23 -6.72
N LEU A 101 -6.29 7.93 -6.44
CA LEU A 101 -6.61 6.91 -7.43
C LEU A 101 -8.10 6.89 -7.78
N MET A 102 -8.99 7.01 -6.80
CA MET A 102 -10.43 7.11 -7.06
C MET A 102 -10.80 8.38 -7.83
N ARG A 103 -10.07 9.48 -7.64
CA ARG A 103 -10.23 10.71 -8.41
C ARG A 103 -9.78 10.56 -9.87
N LEU A 104 -8.67 9.85 -10.10
CA LEU A 104 -8.13 9.57 -11.43
C LEU A 104 -8.95 8.52 -12.20
N PHE A 105 -9.55 7.59 -11.47
CA PHE A 105 -10.33 6.48 -12.02
C PHE A 105 -11.72 6.45 -11.34
N PRO A 106 -12.70 7.24 -11.81
CA PRO A 106 -14.01 7.38 -11.16
C PRO A 106 -14.80 6.06 -11.09
N ASP A 107 -14.55 5.14 -12.00
CA ASP A 107 -15.20 3.81 -12.03
C ASP A 107 -14.62 2.84 -11.00
N LEU A 108 -13.51 3.19 -10.35
CA LEU A 108 -12.88 2.38 -9.34
C LEU A 108 -13.73 2.39 -8.05
N LYS A 109 -14.24 1.24 -7.68
CA LYS A 109 -15.00 1.08 -6.42
C LYS A 109 -14.23 0.19 -5.46
N PRO A 110 -14.04 0.61 -4.21
CA PRO A 110 -13.46 -0.25 -3.19
C PRO A 110 -14.40 -1.41 -2.91
N VAL A 111 -13.84 -2.61 -2.82
CA VAL A 111 -14.57 -3.80 -2.41
C VAL A 111 -14.31 -4.01 -0.91
N ASP A 112 -15.40 -4.15 -0.16
CA ASP A 112 -15.33 -4.44 1.26
C ASP A 112 -15.34 -5.95 1.46
N GLU A 113 -14.29 -6.47 2.04
CA GLU A 113 -14.18 -7.90 2.39
C GLU A 113 -14.55 -8.11 3.88
N GLU A 114 -15.70 -7.64 4.31
CA GLU A 114 -16.21 -7.97 5.63
C GLU A 114 -16.49 -9.48 5.72
N GLY A 115 -15.81 -10.16 6.65
CA GLY A 115 -16.00 -11.57 6.91
C GLY A 115 -15.15 -12.54 6.11
N ALA A 116 -14.20 -12.07 5.33
CA ALA A 116 -13.15 -12.95 4.82
C ALA A 116 -12.22 -13.33 5.99
N GLU A 117 -12.53 -14.41 6.68
CA GLU A 117 -11.55 -15.08 7.53
C GLU A 117 -10.31 -15.37 6.69
N THR A 118 -9.25 -14.62 6.91
CA THR A 118 -7.94 -14.92 6.31
C THR A 118 -7.37 -16.14 7.00
N VAL A 119 -7.90 -17.30 6.65
CA VAL A 119 -7.37 -18.57 7.12
C VAL A 119 -6.13 -18.86 6.28
N PHE A 120 -4.97 -18.80 6.89
CA PHE A 120 -3.73 -19.32 6.31
C PHE A 120 -3.85 -20.84 6.18
N LEU A 121 -4.43 -21.28 5.07
CA LEU A 121 -4.59 -22.70 4.78
C LEU A 121 -3.26 -23.25 4.28
N LYS A 122 -2.85 -24.40 4.79
CA LYS A 122 -1.79 -25.22 4.17
C LYS A 122 -2.22 -25.51 2.72
N LYS A 123 -1.24 -25.65 1.82
CA LYS A 123 -1.48 -25.79 0.37
C LYS A 123 -2.53 -26.87 0.00
N GLU A 124 -2.64 -27.92 0.78
CA GLU A 124 -3.62 -29.00 0.62
C GLU A 124 -5.04 -28.59 1.03
N GLU A 125 -5.19 -27.90 2.16
CA GLU A 125 -6.46 -27.39 2.65
C GLU A 125 -7.04 -26.33 1.70
N ALA A 126 -6.18 -25.51 1.08
CA ALA A 126 -6.58 -24.53 0.07
C ALA A 126 -7.12 -25.21 -1.21
N ARG A 127 -6.58 -26.40 -1.57
CA ARG A 127 -7.09 -27.20 -2.70
C ARG A 127 -8.47 -27.79 -2.40
N ILE A 128 -8.66 -28.32 -1.20
CA ILE A 128 -9.94 -28.90 -0.74
C ILE A 128 -11.03 -27.82 -0.72
N ARG A 129 -10.78 -26.65 -0.10
CA ARG A 129 -11.74 -25.54 -0.09
C ARG A 129 -12.09 -25.01 -1.47
N ARG A 130 -11.13 -24.97 -2.41
CA ARG A 130 -11.43 -24.61 -3.82
C ARG A 130 -12.34 -25.63 -4.49
N ALA A 131 -12.12 -26.91 -4.25
CA ALA A 131 -12.95 -27.99 -4.80
C ALA A 131 -14.38 -27.92 -4.22
N GLU A 132 -14.54 -27.67 -2.93
CA GLU A 132 -15.84 -27.50 -2.26
C GLU A 132 -16.60 -26.28 -2.76
N LYS A 133 -15.94 -25.11 -2.87
CA LYS A 133 -16.55 -23.90 -3.43
C LYS A 133 -17.00 -24.10 -4.89
N SER A 134 -16.23 -24.86 -5.67
CA SER A 134 -16.59 -25.18 -7.05
C SER A 134 -17.78 -26.14 -7.13
N ARG A 135 -17.92 -27.07 -6.19
CA ARG A 135 -19.08 -27.98 -6.07
C ARG A 135 -20.34 -27.21 -5.65
N GLN A 136 -20.25 -26.33 -4.65
CA GLN A 136 -21.38 -25.50 -4.23
C GLN A 136 -21.87 -24.54 -5.32
N LYS A 137 -20.97 -23.94 -6.13
CA LYS A 137 -21.38 -23.12 -7.28
C LYS A 137 -22.10 -23.93 -8.37
N LYS A 138 -21.74 -25.21 -8.56
CA LYS A 138 -22.44 -26.10 -9.51
C LYS A 138 -23.82 -26.56 -9.01
N LEU A 139 -24.00 -26.65 -7.69
CA LEU A 139 -25.30 -27.02 -7.09
C LEU A 139 -26.30 -25.86 -7.03
N HIS A 140 -25.84 -24.62 -6.98
CA HIS A 140 -26.70 -23.40 -6.96
C HIS A 140 -26.83 -22.72 -8.32
N GLY A 141 -26.25 -23.28 -9.37
CA GLY A 141 -26.29 -22.75 -10.73
C GLY A 141 -27.19 -23.57 -11.68
N VAL A 142 -28.09 -24.38 -11.14
CA VAL A 142 -29.15 -25.10 -11.88
C VAL A 142 -30.50 -24.63 -11.32
N GLU A 143 -30.90 -23.44 -11.68
CA GLU A 143 -32.27 -22.94 -11.80
C GLU A 143 -32.34 -22.06 -13.03
#